data_130b349805a393f4f884ecbcb071e2c6
#
_entry.id   130b349805a393f4f884ecbcb071e2c6
#
_cell.length_a   1.000
_cell.length_b   1.000
_cell.length_c   1.000
_cell.angle_alpha   90.00
_cell.angle_beta   90.00
_cell.angle_gamma   90.00
#
_symmetry.space_group_name_H-M   'P 1'
#
loop_
_entity.id
_entity.type
_entity.pdbx_description
1 polymer ?
#
loop_
_entity_poly.entity_id
_entity_poly.type
_entity_poly.pdbx_seq_one_letter_code
_entity_poly.pdbx_strand_id
1 'polypeptide(L)'
;MDPDHQLASLARDIEVERVRGGVKAAEDRRAICRTRSRIDRGRDPRELVIAQGSPAIVGHSHNIDSTRLDFDLTSEQQSIRKLAKDFADKEIAPGARERDRNETFPKEVLRKMAPLGLLGGPVPEKYGGIGIDYVSHALVTEEVGRADSSVRTTLSVQISLVEMTILKFGTEEQKQRWLPRLCKGEVIGCFGLTEPEVGSDATKIRTSAKRDGDSWVLRGRKTWISNGSVSGLALVFAQADPSKEDKGITAFVLERDRQPYGSQALHGKLGLRSSDSSELILEDVRVPDANRLGEVGQGFKIAMSALDSGRYSVAAGAVGVAQACIDASVTYATTRKTFGKPIAGHQLVTELIADMVVETEAARLLVWRAGDLKDKGRPNTRETSIAKLYASEAAQRAADNAIQIHGGYGFSDEFPVERYWRDARVNRLYEGTTQIQKLIIGRFATGIDAIG
;
A
#
# COMPACT_ATOMS: atom_id res chain seq x y z
N MET A 1 2.09 -47.36 -38.61
CA MET A 1 3.15 -47.10 -37.63
C MET A 1 2.49 -47.02 -36.27
N ASP A 2 2.90 -47.94 -35.40
CA ASP A 2 2.27 -48.19 -34.11
C ASP A 2 2.58 -47.02 -33.13
N PRO A 3 1.57 -46.40 -32.50
CA PRO A 3 1.76 -45.28 -31.56
C PRO A 3 2.59 -45.65 -30.31
N ASP A 4 2.59 -46.91 -29.91
CA ASP A 4 3.34 -47.40 -28.76
C ASP A 4 4.87 -47.42 -28.95
N HIS A 5 5.34 -47.44 -30.19
CA HIS A 5 6.76 -47.38 -30.50
C HIS A 5 7.34 -45.97 -30.43
N GLN A 6 6.52 -44.91 -30.62
CA GLN A 6 6.95 -43.51 -30.50
C GLN A 6 7.05 -43.07 -29.04
N LEU A 7 6.15 -43.53 -28.19
CA LEU A 7 6.19 -43.23 -26.73
C LEU A 7 7.37 -43.87 -26.03
N ALA A 8 7.76 -45.07 -26.42
CA ALA A 8 8.92 -45.79 -25.85
C ALA A 8 10.27 -45.17 -26.28
N SER A 9 10.32 -44.46 -27.45
CA SER A 9 11.50 -43.69 -27.90
C SER A 9 11.64 -42.43 -27.11
N LEU A 10 10.56 -41.63 -26.95
CA LEU A 10 10.57 -40.38 -26.18
C LEU A 10 10.96 -40.60 -24.69
N ALA A 11 10.49 -41.68 -24.07
CA ALA A 11 10.82 -42.01 -22.68
C ALA A 11 12.32 -42.28 -22.50
N ARG A 12 12.96 -42.92 -23.47
CA ARG A 12 14.42 -43.21 -23.45
C ARG A 12 15.25 -41.93 -23.60
N ASP A 13 14.82 -41.01 -24.44
CA ASP A 13 15.55 -39.74 -24.65
C ASP A 13 15.46 -38.84 -23.43
N ILE A 14 14.33 -38.81 -22.73
CA ILE A 14 14.15 -38.06 -21.47
C ILE A 14 15.03 -38.61 -20.34
N GLU A 15 15.19 -39.94 -20.26
CA GLU A 15 16.01 -40.60 -19.24
C GLU A 15 17.52 -40.39 -19.48
N VAL A 16 17.96 -40.32 -20.73
CA VAL A 16 19.34 -39.99 -21.09
C VAL A 16 19.68 -38.54 -20.80
N GLU A 17 18.79 -37.60 -21.04
CA GLU A 17 19.00 -36.17 -20.68
C GLU A 17 19.02 -35.97 -19.15
N ARG A 18 18.19 -36.71 -18.40
CA ARG A 18 18.17 -36.63 -16.94
C ARG A 18 19.46 -37.14 -16.31
N VAL A 19 20.06 -38.20 -16.87
CA VAL A 19 21.35 -38.73 -16.41
C VAL A 19 22.50 -37.81 -16.78
N ARG A 20 22.51 -37.20 -17.97
CA ARG A 20 23.52 -36.19 -18.37
C ARG A 20 23.46 -34.90 -17.55
N GLY A 21 22.25 -34.43 -17.23
CA GLY A 21 22.04 -33.27 -16.35
C GLY A 21 22.50 -33.54 -14.90
N GLY A 22 22.27 -34.73 -14.39
CA GLY A 22 22.70 -35.16 -13.04
C GLY A 22 24.22 -35.24 -12.89
N VAL A 23 24.93 -35.73 -13.92
CA VAL A 23 26.39 -35.82 -13.92
C VAL A 23 27.05 -34.44 -13.94
N LYS A 24 26.55 -33.51 -14.76
CA LYS A 24 27.05 -32.13 -14.83
C LYS A 24 26.88 -31.37 -13.52
N ALA A 25 25.72 -31.55 -12.84
CA ALA A 25 25.46 -30.95 -11.51
C ALA A 25 26.35 -31.53 -10.40
N ALA A 26 26.78 -32.79 -10.52
CA ALA A 26 27.70 -33.41 -9.55
C ALA A 26 29.16 -32.94 -9.73
N GLU A 27 29.58 -32.67 -10.96
CA GLU A 27 30.91 -32.12 -11.26
C GLU A 27 31.04 -30.68 -10.81
N ASP A 28 30.02 -29.85 -11.02
CA ASP A 28 29.97 -28.46 -10.53
C ASP A 28 29.99 -28.37 -9.00
N ARG A 29 29.30 -29.27 -8.29
CA ARG A 29 29.36 -29.34 -6.82
C ARG A 29 30.75 -29.72 -6.30
N ARG A 30 31.48 -30.59 -6.99
CA ARG A 30 32.87 -30.97 -6.61
C ARG A 30 33.87 -29.83 -6.88
N ALA A 31 33.68 -29.02 -7.89
CA ALA A 31 34.49 -27.83 -8.17
C ALA A 31 34.29 -26.76 -7.07
N ILE A 32 33.07 -26.49 -6.64
CA ILE A 32 32.75 -25.55 -5.55
C ILE A 32 33.34 -25.98 -4.19
N CYS A 33 33.31 -27.31 -3.91
CA CYS A 33 33.86 -27.83 -2.67
C CYS A 33 35.42 -27.76 -2.60
N ARG A 34 36.14 -27.84 -3.74
CA ARG A 34 37.59 -27.71 -3.80
C ARG A 34 38.07 -26.27 -3.66
N THR A 35 37.26 -25.28 -3.98
CA THR A 35 37.61 -23.87 -3.83
C THR A 35 37.48 -23.40 -2.36
N ARG A 36 36.59 -24.00 -1.56
CA ARG A 36 36.42 -23.68 -0.13
C ARG A 36 37.55 -24.21 0.78
N SER A 37 38.27 -25.21 0.38
CA SER A 37 39.31 -25.82 1.22
C SER A 37 40.72 -25.14 1.14
N ARG A 38 40.85 -24.01 0.41
CA ARG A 38 42.15 -23.30 0.25
C ARG A 38 42.24 -21.96 0.99
N ILE A 39 41.18 -21.50 1.67
CA ILE A 39 41.16 -20.18 2.33
C ILE A 39 41.37 -20.23 3.86
N ASP A 40 41.39 -21.41 4.45
CA ASP A 40 41.41 -21.55 5.91
C ASP A 40 42.69 -22.29 6.43
N ARG A 41 43.86 -21.70 6.20
CA ARG A 41 45.08 -22.05 6.96
C ARG A 41 45.97 -20.82 7.12
N GLY A 42 45.83 -20.19 8.30
CA GLY A 42 46.84 -19.24 8.76
C GLY A 42 46.33 -18.13 9.66
N ARG A 43 45.97 -18.43 10.91
CA ARG A 43 46.12 -17.53 12.05
C ARG A 43 46.23 -18.33 13.35
N ASP A 44 47.28 -18.03 14.09
CA ASP A 44 47.67 -18.58 15.40
C ASP A 44 46.73 -18.05 16.51
N PRO A 45 46.21 -18.89 17.43
CA PRO A 45 45.31 -18.47 18.51
C PRO A 45 46.03 -18.26 19.81
N ARG A 46 46.84 -17.22 19.94
CA ARG A 46 47.38 -16.74 21.22
C ARG A 46 47.72 -15.27 21.16
N GLU A 47 46.74 -14.44 21.57
CA GLU A 47 47.01 -13.18 22.28
C GLU A 47 45.69 -12.61 22.80
N LEU A 48 45.39 -12.96 24.05
CA LEU A 48 44.38 -12.31 24.87
C LEU A 48 45.08 -11.34 25.80
N VAL A 49 44.97 -10.05 25.52
CA VAL A 49 45.36 -9.00 26.50
C VAL A 49 44.10 -8.21 26.86
N ILE A 50 43.76 -8.29 28.14
CA ILE A 50 42.66 -7.56 28.77
C ILE A 50 43.15 -6.16 29.10
N ALA A 51 42.48 -5.12 28.58
CA ALA A 51 42.62 -3.75 29.09
C ALA A 51 41.19 -3.21 29.44
N GLN A 52 41.03 -2.90 30.74
CA GLN A 52 39.86 -2.22 31.28
C GLN A 52 39.90 -0.72 30.93
N GLY A 53 38.82 -0.16 30.44
CA GLY A 53 38.63 1.28 30.21
C GLY A 53 37.18 1.62 29.91
N SER A 54 36.66 2.59 30.65
CA SER A 54 35.25 3.12 30.74
C SER A 54 34.47 3.27 29.45
N PRO A 55 33.11 3.30 29.51
CA PRO A 55 32.26 3.23 28.32
C PRO A 55 32.17 4.59 27.63
N ALA A 56 32.81 4.70 26.48
CA ALA A 56 32.50 5.74 25.52
C ALA A 56 31.26 5.31 24.70
N ILE A 57 30.29 6.20 24.58
CA ILE A 57 29.15 6.05 23.72
C ILE A 57 29.66 5.97 22.27
N VAL A 58 29.77 4.76 21.75
CA VAL A 58 30.12 4.52 20.34
C VAL A 58 28.84 4.57 19.55
N GLY A 59 28.66 5.65 18.80
CA GLY A 59 27.67 5.71 17.74
C GLY A 59 27.92 4.59 16.73
N HIS A 60 27.05 3.61 16.68
CA HIS A 60 27.11 2.55 15.67
C HIS A 60 26.70 3.14 14.33
N SER A 61 27.68 3.61 13.55
CA SER A 61 27.49 3.73 12.11
C SER A 61 27.33 2.30 11.55
N HIS A 62 26.13 1.87 11.29
CA HIS A 62 25.88 0.66 10.53
C HIS A 62 26.37 0.91 9.11
N ASN A 63 27.59 0.46 8.79
CA ASN A 63 28.00 0.26 7.41
C ASN A 63 27.13 -0.89 6.84
N ILE A 64 25.97 -0.56 6.30
CA ILE A 64 25.16 -1.50 5.53
C ILE A 64 25.96 -1.75 4.25
N ASP A 65 26.51 -2.96 4.12
CA ASP A 65 27.07 -3.44 2.85
C ASP A 65 25.94 -3.45 1.81
N SER A 66 25.88 -2.41 0.98
CA SER A 66 24.84 -2.17 -0.01
C SER A 66 24.79 -3.24 -1.13
N THR A 67 25.68 -4.23 -1.06
CA THR A 67 25.79 -5.32 -2.05
C THR A 67 25.06 -6.59 -1.61
N ARG A 68 24.67 -6.71 -0.33
CA ARG A 68 23.98 -7.89 0.20
C ARG A 68 22.49 -7.72 0.11
N LEU A 69 21.81 -8.66 -0.55
CA LEU A 69 20.35 -8.77 -0.52
C LEU A 69 19.95 -9.38 0.82
N ASP A 70 19.20 -8.64 1.62
CA ASP A 70 18.65 -9.07 2.90
C ASP A 70 17.14 -8.90 2.88
N PHE A 71 16.40 -9.93 3.24
CA PHE A 71 14.96 -9.94 3.34
C PHE A 71 14.47 -9.87 4.79
N ASP A 72 15.39 -9.91 5.76
CA ASP A 72 15.04 -9.81 7.16
C ASP A 72 14.74 -8.35 7.56
N LEU A 73 13.69 -8.17 8.34
CA LEU A 73 13.36 -6.87 8.90
C LEU A 73 14.38 -6.46 9.96
N THR A 74 14.77 -5.20 9.96
CA THR A 74 15.60 -4.62 11.03
C THR A 74 14.87 -4.67 12.37
N SER A 75 15.59 -4.54 13.47
CA SER A 75 15.01 -4.49 14.82
C SER A 75 14.04 -3.33 15.00
N GLU A 76 14.29 -2.20 14.33
CA GLU A 76 13.41 -1.03 14.33
C GLU A 76 12.11 -1.32 13.57
N GLN A 77 12.20 -1.88 12.35
CA GLN A 77 11.04 -2.29 11.55
C GLN A 77 10.18 -3.34 12.28
N GLN A 78 10.81 -4.31 12.95
CA GLN A 78 10.10 -5.28 13.79
C GLN A 78 9.36 -4.61 14.96
N SER A 79 9.99 -3.63 15.62
CA SER A 79 9.40 -2.89 16.72
C SER A 79 8.20 -2.06 16.27
N ILE A 80 8.31 -1.37 15.13
CA ILE A 80 7.23 -0.59 14.52
C ILE A 80 6.08 -1.51 14.10
N ARG A 81 6.37 -2.65 13.46
CA ARG A 81 5.35 -3.65 13.12
C ARG A 81 4.61 -4.14 14.36
N LYS A 82 5.36 -4.46 15.42
CA LYS A 82 4.76 -4.91 16.68
C LYS A 82 3.85 -3.86 17.27
N LEU A 83 4.27 -2.60 17.34
CA LEU A 83 3.46 -1.48 17.81
C LEU A 83 2.15 -1.36 17.01
N ALA A 84 2.26 -1.37 15.68
CA ALA A 84 1.11 -1.27 14.79
C ALA A 84 0.16 -2.46 14.96
N LYS A 85 0.71 -3.69 15.06
CA LYS A 85 -0.07 -4.91 15.28
C LYS A 85 -0.80 -4.88 16.63
N ASP A 86 -0.10 -4.57 17.72
CA ASP A 86 -0.69 -4.53 19.07
C ASP A 86 -1.81 -3.48 19.12
N PHE A 87 -1.62 -2.32 18.50
CA PHE A 87 -2.66 -1.29 18.39
C PHE A 87 -3.84 -1.76 17.52
N ALA A 88 -3.57 -2.36 16.39
CA ALA A 88 -4.59 -2.83 15.46
C ALA A 88 -5.49 -3.92 16.10
N ASP A 89 -4.88 -4.88 16.80
CA ASP A 89 -5.60 -5.96 17.47
C ASP A 89 -6.43 -5.45 18.66
N LYS A 90 -5.92 -4.46 19.41
CA LYS A 90 -6.57 -3.96 20.61
C LYS A 90 -7.62 -2.87 20.35
N GLU A 91 -7.34 -1.94 19.43
CA GLU A 91 -8.12 -0.71 19.28
C GLU A 91 -8.92 -0.66 17.96
N ILE A 92 -8.48 -1.39 16.91
CA ILE A 92 -9.13 -1.34 15.60
C ILE A 92 -10.07 -2.53 15.39
N ALA A 93 -9.54 -3.75 15.49
CA ALA A 93 -10.26 -4.97 15.12
C ALA A 93 -11.57 -5.19 15.93
N PRO A 94 -11.64 -4.96 17.25
CA PRO A 94 -12.85 -5.26 18.01
C PRO A 94 -14.09 -4.49 17.55
N GLY A 95 -13.94 -3.26 17.08
CA GLY A 95 -15.07 -2.44 16.62
C GLY A 95 -15.36 -2.50 15.13
N ALA A 96 -14.59 -3.28 14.35
CA ALA A 96 -14.65 -3.23 12.90
C ALA A 96 -16.00 -3.70 12.31
N ARG A 97 -16.61 -4.76 12.88
CA ARG A 97 -17.93 -5.27 12.48
C ARG A 97 -19.02 -4.23 12.71
N GLU A 98 -19.04 -3.61 13.88
CA GLU A 98 -20.05 -2.62 14.24
C GLU A 98 -19.93 -1.35 13.38
N ARG A 99 -18.71 -0.88 13.14
CA ARG A 99 -18.46 0.26 12.26
C ARG A 99 -18.90 -0.02 10.83
N ASP A 100 -18.62 -1.21 10.30
CA ASP A 100 -19.03 -1.61 8.94
C ASP A 100 -20.56 -1.67 8.82
N ARG A 101 -21.26 -2.29 9.78
CA ARG A 101 -22.73 -2.39 9.79
C ARG A 101 -23.42 -1.03 9.81
N ASN A 102 -22.91 -0.11 10.65
CA ASN A 102 -23.52 1.20 10.88
C ASN A 102 -22.93 2.29 9.97
N GLU A 103 -22.03 1.96 9.06
CA GLU A 103 -21.31 2.91 8.20
C GLU A 103 -20.67 4.06 9.01
N THR A 104 -20.12 3.76 10.20
CA THR A 104 -19.65 4.77 11.15
C THR A 104 -18.18 5.05 10.97
N PHE A 105 -17.84 6.33 10.67
CA PHE A 105 -16.47 6.78 10.52
C PHE A 105 -15.65 6.60 11.81
N PRO A 106 -14.43 6.04 11.77
CA PRO A 106 -13.63 5.61 12.93
C PRO A 106 -12.89 6.76 13.63
N LYS A 107 -13.54 7.86 13.95
CA LYS A 107 -12.93 9.08 14.49
C LYS A 107 -12.10 8.82 15.76
N GLU A 108 -12.62 8.03 16.69
CA GLU A 108 -11.94 7.74 17.95
C GLU A 108 -10.68 6.87 17.75
N VAL A 109 -10.71 5.96 16.77
CA VAL A 109 -9.52 5.17 16.38
C VAL A 109 -8.40 6.11 15.90
N LEU A 110 -8.73 7.05 15.02
CA LEU A 110 -7.75 8.01 14.49
C LEU A 110 -7.17 8.89 15.61
N ARG A 111 -7.99 9.33 16.57
CA ARG A 111 -7.53 10.09 17.75
C ARG A 111 -6.53 9.30 18.60
N LYS A 112 -6.70 7.99 18.71
CA LYS A 112 -5.77 7.10 19.42
C LYS A 112 -4.51 6.79 18.62
N MET A 113 -4.57 6.84 17.27
CA MET A 113 -3.41 6.66 16.38
C MET A 113 -2.45 7.85 16.42
N ALA A 114 -2.98 9.06 16.57
CA ALA A 114 -2.22 10.31 16.49
C ALA A 114 -1.03 10.38 17.49
N PRO A 115 -1.20 10.15 18.81
CA PRO A 115 -0.10 10.21 19.78
C PRO A 115 0.96 9.12 19.60
N LEU A 116 0.67 8.07 18.81
CA LEU A 116 1.62 7.03 18.44
C LEU A 116 2.41 7.36 17.17
N GLY A 117 2.18 8.55 16.57
CA GLY A 117 2.79 8.96 15.32
C GLY A 117 2.29 8.22 14.07
N LEU A 118 1.27 7.37 14.22
CA LEU A 118 0.78 6.51 13.13
C LEU A 118 0.06 7.31 12.02
N LEU A 119 -0.30 8.58 12.27
CA LEU A 119 -0.89 9.47 11.26
C LEU A 119 0.14 10.30 10.50
N GLY A 120 1.41 10.33 10.92
CA GLY A 120 2.48 11.12 10.28
C GLY A 120 3.60 10.28 9.65
N GLY A 121 3.58 8.96 9.82
CA GLY A 121 4.48 7.96 9.22
C GLY A 121 5.80 8.48 8.67
N PRO A 122 6.00 8.50 7.33
CA PRO A 122 7.25 8.92 6.70
C PRO A 122 7.53 10.43 6.73
N VAL A 123 6.60 11.25 7.19
CA VAL A 123 6.83 12.71 7.29
C VAL A 123 7.95 12.98 8.31
N PRO A 124 8.96 13.81 7.98
CA PRO A 124 10.05 14.13 8.89
C PRO A 124 9.57 14.79 10.19
N GLU A 125 10.29 14.53 11.29
CA GLU A 125 9.99 15.05 12.64
C GLU A 125 9.83 16.58 12.69
N LYS A 126 10.65 17.32 11.93
CA LYS A 126 10.56 18.78 11.84
C LYS A 126 9.19 19.31 11.34
N TYR A 127 8.38 18.43 10.76
CA TYR A 127 7.01 18.73 10.32
C TYR A 127 5.95 17.94 11.11
N GLY A 128 6.35 17.34 12.24
CA GLY A 128 5.42 16.64 13.15
C GLY A 128 5.16 15.17 12.83
N GLY A 129 5.82 14.59 11.86
CA GLY A 129 5.82 13.15 11.60
C GLY A 129 6.81 12.40 12.49
N ILE A 130 7.03 11.12 12.23
CA ILE A 130 8.01 10.28 12.95
C ILE A 130 9.17 9.80 12.07
N GLY A 131 9.18 10.15 10.79
CA GLY A 131 10.30 9.95 9.87
C GLY A 131 10.66 8.49 9.58
N ILE A 132 9.72 7.55 9.69
CA ILE A 132 9.98 6.13 9.41
C ILE A 132 10.23 5.88 7.92
N ASP A 133 11.01 4.86 7.63
CA ASP A 133 11.24 4.39 6.26
C ASP A 133 9.96 3.84 5.61
N TYR A 134 9.97 3.69 4.27
CA TYR A 134 8.79 3.22 3.55
C TYR A 134 8.45 1.75 3.79
N VAL A 135 9.44 0.90 4.12
CA VAL A 135 9.16 -0.48 4.52
C VAL A 135 8.41 -0.49 5.85
N SER A 136 8.84 0.28 6.85
CA SER A 136 8.12 0.49 8.11
C SER A 136 6.71 1.03 7.90
N HIS A 137 6.55 2.01 6.99
CA HIS A 137 5.23 2.54 6.64
C HIS A 137 4.32 1.46 6.00
N ALA A 138 4.88 0.58 5.17
CA ALA A 138 4.12 -0.55 4.63
C ALA A 138 3.68 -1.52 5.73
N LEU A 139 4.56 -1.83 6.69
CA LEU A 139 4.23 -2.70 7.83
C LEU A 139 3.09 -2.14 8.68
N VAL A 140 3.11 -0.82 8.98
CA VAL A 140 2.01 -0.14 9.66
C VAL A 140 0.72 -0.26 8.85
N THR A 141 0.78 0.03 7.56
CA THR A 141 -0.38 0.00 6.65
C THR A 141 -0.95 -1.40 6.49
N GLU A 142 -0.09 -2.43 6.46
CA GLU A 142 -0.45 -3.85 6.43
C GLU A 142 -1.23 -4.23 7.70
N GLU A 143 -0.71 -3.92 8.90
CA GLU A 143 -1.34 -4.30 10.16
C GLU A 143 -2.67 -3.56 10.39
N VAL A 144 -2.75 -2.27 10.03
CA VAL A 144 -4.02 -1.53 10.06
C VAL A 144 -5.02 -2.12 9.07
N GLY A 145 -4.58 -2.45 7.85
CA GLY A 145 -5.42 -3.06 6.81
C GLY A 145 -5.91 -4.45 7.16
N ARG A 146 -5.09 -5.24 7.90
CA ARG A 146 -5.46 -6.55 8.45
C ARG A 146 -6.62 -6.42 9.44
N ALA A 147 -6.62 -5.40 10.28
CA ALA A 147 -7.67 -5.19 11.28
C ALA A 147 -8.94 -4.56 10.69
N ASP A 148 -8.79 -3.51 9.86
CA ASP A 148 -9.92 -2.80 9.24
C ASP A 148 -9.46 -1.99 8.01
N SER A 149 -9.90 -2.43 6.82
CA SER A 149 -9.57 -1.78 5.56
C SER A 149 -10.13 -0.35 5.44
N SER A 150 -11.22 -0.04 6.14
CA SER A 150 -11.78 1.32 6.16
C SER A 150 -10.88 2.29 6.91
N VAL A 151 -10.37 1.90 8.07
CA VAL A 151 -9.36 2.67 8.84
C VAL A 151 -8.10 2.86 8.01
N ARG A 152 -7.61 1.78 7.37
CA ARG A 152 -6.45 1.82 6.50
C ARG A 152 -6.64 2.81 5.32
N THR A 153 -7.84 2.85 4.73
CA THR A 153 -8.11 3.78 3.62
C THR A 153 -8.00 5.23 4.08
N THR A 154 -8.53 5.58 5.24
CA THR A 154 -8.37 6.91 5.83
C THR A 154 -6.90 7.26 6.04
N LEU A 155 -6.12 6.33 6.62
CA LEU A 155 -4.69 6.49 6.83
C LEU A 155 -3.93 6.69 5.51
N SER A 156 -4.23 5.88 4.50
CA SER A 156 -3.58 5.94 3.19
C SER A 156 -3.79 7.29 2.50
N VAL A 157 -5.01 7.82 2.52
CA VAL A 157 -5.32 9.12 1.93
C VAL A 157 -4.63 10.24 2.70
N GLN A 158 -4.72 10.22 4.03
CA GLN A 158 -4.07 11.18 4.92
C GLN A 158 -2.57 11.30 4.62
N ILE A 159 -1.84 10.20 4.72
CA ILE A 159 -0.38 10.20 4.58
C ILE A 159 0.03 10.23 3.11
N SER A 160 -0.36 9.23 2.32
CA SER A 160 0.25 8.99 1.02
C SER A 160 -0.21 9.98 -0.05
N LEU A 161 -1.49 10.40 -0.02
CA LEU A 161 -2.04 11.32 -1.02
C LEU A 161 -1.93 12.78 -0.61
N VAL A 162 -2.07 13.11 0.68
CA VAL A 162 -2.09 14.50 1.13
C VAL A 162 -0.75 14.93 1.71
N GLU A 163 -0.29 14.32 2.80
CA GLU A 163 0.93 14.74 3.49
C GLU A 163 2.18 14.62 2.63
N MET A 164 2.39 13.44 2.00
CA MET A 164 3.56 13.24 1.14
C MET A 164 3.54 14.13 -0.11
N THR A 165 2.36 14.53 -0.58
CA THR A 165 2.25 15.47 -1.69
C THR A 165 2.61 16.90 -1.27
N ILE A 166 2.12 17.35 -0.11
CA ILE A 166 2.51 18.63 0.47
C ILE A 166 4.01 18.64 0.79
N LEU A 167 4.53 17.56 1.38
CA LEU A 167 5.96 17.44 1.68
C LEU A 167 6.83 17.60 0.43
N LYS A 168 6.40 17.00 -0.69
CA LYS A 168 7.19 16.99 -1.94
C LYS A 168 7.07 18.28 -2.74
N PHE A 169 5.91 18.90 -2.79
CA PHE A 169 5.62 20.00 -3.72
C PHE A 169 5.29 21.35 -3.03
N GLY A 170 5.09 21.34 -1.72
CA GLY A 170 4.80 22.56 -0.95
C GLY A 170 6.03 23.43 -0.73
N THR A 171 5.81 24.74 -0.57
CA THR A 171 6.82 25.67 -0.05
C THR A 171 7.11 25.35 1.42
N GLU A 172 8.18 25.92 1.97
CA GLU A 172 8.49 25.70 3.39
C GLU A 172 7.37 26.20 4.30
N GLU A 173 6.76 27.37 3.99
CA GLU A 173 5.63 27.93 4.72
C GLU A 173 4.42 27.00 4.68
N GLN A 174 4.13 26.42 3.50
CA GLN A 174 3.03 25.46 3.32
C GLN A 174 3.24 24.18 4.14
N LYS A 175 4.47 23.64 4.15
CA LYS A 175 4.83 22.45 4.94
C LYS A 175 4.66 22.71 6.43
N GLN A 176 5.21 23.83 6.94
CA GLN A 176 5.11 24.22 8.35
C GLN A 176 3.66 24.52 8.78
N ARG A 177 2.83 25.04 7.87
CA ARG A 177 1.43 25.36 8.14
C ARG A 177 0.54 24.13 8.25
N TRP A 178 0.70 23.14 7.35
CA TRP A 178 -0.29 22.08 7.20
C TRP A 178 0.17 20.74 7.75
N LEU A 179 1.44 20.33 7.55
CA LEU A 179 1.89 18.99 7.93
C LEU A 179 1.77 18.70 9.43
N PRO A 180 2.16 19.62 10.36
CA PRO A 180 2.04 19.32 11.79
C PRO A 180 0.61 19.06 12.24
N ARG A 181 -0.38 19.75 11.67
CA ARG A 181 -1.80 19.58 11.98
C ARG A 181 -2.35 18.25 11.45
N LEU A 182 -1.90 17.84 10.25
CA LEU A 182 -2.26 16.57 9.64
C LEU A 182 -1.65 15.40 10.42
N CYS A 183 -0.34 15.42 10.67
CA CYS A 183 0.36 14.36 11.41
C CYS A 183 -0.19 14.14 12.83
N LYS A 184 -0.65 15.20 13.50
CA LYS A 184 -1.31 15.12 14.81
C LYS A 184 -2.79 14.73 14.77
N GLY A 185 -3.35 14.57 13.57
CA GLY A 185 -4.77 14.28 13.40
C GLY A 185 -5.71 15.41 13.86
N GLU A 186 -5.21 16.64 14.03
CA GLU A 186 -6.02 17.82 14.31
C GLU A 186 -6.92 18.15 13.12
N VAL A 187 -6.44 17.81 11.93
CA VAL A 187 -7.14 17.97 10.65
C VAL A 187 -7.02 16.69 9.86
N ILE A 188 -8.12 16.25 9.26
CA ILE A 188 -8.15 15.16 8.29
C ILE A 188 -8.03 15.72 6.88
N GLY A 189 -7.18 15.11 6.06
CA GLY A 189 -6.98 15.48 4.66
C GLY A 189 -7.78 14.61 3.70
N CYS A 190 -8.20 15.20 2.57
CA CYS A 190 -8.78 14.49 1.44
C CYS A 190 -8.13 14.90 0.11
N PHE A 191 -8.32 14.04 -0.93
CA PHE A 191 -7.68 14.21 -2.24
C PHE A 191 -8.75 14.25 -3.34
N GLY A 192 -9.01 15.46 -3.85
CA GLY A 192 -10.08 15.75 -4.79
C GLY A 192 -9.61 15.79 -6.25
N LEU A 193 -9.45 14.62 -6.90
CA LEU A 193 -9.09 14.49 -8.31
C LEU A 193 -10.30 14.04 -9.16
N THR A 194 -10.87 12.89 -8.84
CA THR A 194 -11.94 12.22 -9.58
C THR A 194 -13.21 13.06 -9.65
N GLU A 195 -13.87 13.06 -10.80
CA GLU A 195 -15.14 13.76 -11.06
C GLU A 195 -16.22 12.77 -11.52
N PRO A 196 -17.51 13.12 -11.49
CA PRO A 196 -18.59 12.20 -11.89
C PRO A 196 -18.37 11.56 -13.28
N GLU A 197 -17.80 12.31 -14.22
CA GLU A 197 -17.57 11.86 -15.60
C GLU A 197 -16.11 11.53 -15.91
N VAL A 198 -15.18 11.72 -14.92
CA VAL A 198 -13.73 11.62 -15.12
C VAL A 198 -13.09 10.75 -14.04
N GLY A 199 -12.71 9.54 -14.41
CA GLY A 199 -12.01 8.58 -13.56
C GLY A 199 -10.59 8.31 -14.04
N SER A 200 -10.41 7.24 -14.83
CA SER A 200 -9.09 6.80 -15.31
C SER A 200 -8.41 7.81 -16.24
N ASP A 201 -9.18 8.56 -17.05
CA ASP A 201 -8.67 9.66 -17.86
C ASP A 201 -8.67 10.98 -17.06
N ALA A 202 -7.78 11.06 -16.08
CA ALA A 202 -7.66 12.22 -15.20
C ALA A 202 -7.18 13.49 -15.91
N THR A 203 -6.79 13.42 -17.18
CA THR A 203 -6.43 14.60 -18.00
C THR A 203 -7.64 15.46 -18.35
N LYS A 204 -8.84 14.89 -18.30
CA LYS A 204 -10.08 15.51 -18.75
C LYS A 204 -10.95 16.10 -17.62
N ILE A 205 -10.34 16.41 -16.45
CA ILE A 205 -11.09 17.05 -15.36
C ILE A 205 -11.69 18.39 -15.80
N ARG A 206 -12.91 18.65 -15.32
CA ARG A 206 -13.71 19.81 -15.69
C ARG A 206 -13.87 20.87 -14.59
N THR A 207 -13.58 20.50 -13.33
CA THR A 207 -13.51 21.50 -12.24
C THR A 207 -12.60 22.63 -12.69
N SER A 208 -13.10 23.84 -12.74
CA SER A 208 -12.39 25.02 -13.25
C SER A 208 -11.74 25.81 -12.11
N ALA A 209 -10.61 26.44 -12.40
CA ALA A 209 -9.98 27.46 -11.54
C ALA A 209 -9.77 28.72 -12.39
N LYS A 210 -10.43 29.81 -12.06
CA LYS A 210 -10.27 31.09 -12.74
C LYS A 210 -9.49 32.06 -11.83
N ARG A 211 -8.46 32.70 -12.38
CA ARG A 211 -7.68 33.67 -11.63
C ARG A 211 -8.50 34.94 -11.41
N ASP A 212 -8.45 35.48 -10.19
CA ASP A 212 -9.11 36.71 -9.79
C ASP A 212 -8.19 37.47 -8.83
N GLY A 213 -7.36 38.35 -9.39
CA GLY A 213 -6.30 39.08 -8.68
C GLY A 213 -5.24 38.12 -8.12
N ASP A 214 -5.06 38.14 -6.80
CA ASP A 214 -4.14 37.30 -6.02
C ASP A 214 -4.80 36.00 -5.55
N SER A 215 -5.98 35.67 -6.06
CA SER A 215 -6.77 34.52 -5.69
C SER A 215 -7.24 33.74 -6.93
N TRP A 216 -7.83 32.59 -6.68
CA TRP A 216 -8.47 31.72 -7.67
C TRP A 216 -9.90 31.42 -7.23
N VAL A 217 -10.81 31.35 -8.20
CA VAL A 217 -12.20 30.96 -7.97
C VAL A 217 -12.40 29.57 -8.56
N LEU A 218 -12.68 28.59 -7.70
CA LEU A 218 -12.87 27.19 -8.07
C LEU A 218 -14.36 26.86 -8.17
N ARG A 219 -14.75 26.20 -9.29
CA ARG A 219 -16.13 25.72 -9.52
C ARG A 219 -16.11 24.33 -10.13
N GLY A 220 -16.88 23.39 -9.54
CA GLY A 220 -17.03 22.02 -10.03
C GLY A 220 -17.43 21.04 -8.94
N ARG A 221 -17.37 19.76 -9.27
CA ARG A 221 -17.68 18.67 -8.34
C ARG A 221 -16.60 17.59 -8.40
N LYS A 222 -16.27 17.03 -7.24
CA LYS A 222 -15.41 15.85 -7.11
C LYS A 222 -16.24 14.73 -6.51
N THR A 223 -16.00 13.48 -6.91
CA THR A 223 -16.74 12.32 -6.42
C THR A 223 -15.80 11.19 -6.00
N TRP A 224 -16.31 10.26 -5.20
CA TRP A 224 -15.54 9.16 -4.61
C TRP A 224 -14.36 9.65 -3.76
N ILE A 225 -14.50 10.78 -3.09
CA ILE A 225 -13.44 11.39 -2.31
C ILE A 225 -13.44 10.81 -0.90
N SER A 226 -12.47 9.96 -0.63
CA SER A 226 -12.27 9.44 0.72
C SER A 226 -11.94 10.56 1.70
N ASN A 227 -12.49 10.50 2.90
CA ASN A 227 -12.41 11.52 3.94
C ASN A 227 -13.08 12.86 3.58
N GLY A 228 -13.77 12.98 2.45
CA GLY A 228 -14.23 14.28 1.96
C GLY A 228 -15.22 14.98 2.87
N SER A 229 -16.19 14.27 3.49
CA SER A 229 -17.16 14.91 4.38
C SER A 229 -16.59 15.27 5.76
N VAL A 230 -15.55 14.55 6.20
CA VAL A 230 -14.88 14.73 7.51
C VAL A 230 -13.60 15.56 7.41
N SER A 231 -13.16 15.90 6.19
CA SER A 231 -11.91 16.63 5.97
C SER A 231 -12.00 18.08 6.42
N GLY A 232 -10.96 18.55 7.09
CA GLY A 232 -10.71 19.99 7.30
C GLY A 232 -9.75 20.58 6.28
N LEU A 233 -9.05 19.71 5.49
CA LEU A 233 -8.13 20.12 4.45
C LEU A 233 -8.37 19.27 3.19
N ALA A 234 -8.53 19.93 2.02
CA ALA A 234 -8.71 19.26 0.74
C ALA A 234 -7.60 19.66 -0.24
N LEU A 235 -6.89 18.67 -0.78
CA LEU A 235 -6.01 18.86 -1.94
C LEU A 235 -6.84 18.65 -3.20
N VAL A 236 -7.13 19.73 -3.93
CA VAL A 236 -8.05 19.73 -5.08
C VAL A 236 -7.31 20.05 -6.37
N PHE A 237 -7.63 19.32 -7.43
CA PHE A 237 -7.10 19.57 -8.78
C PHE A 237 -8.16 20.21 -9.65
N ALA A 238 -7.81 21.32 -10.29
CA ALA A 238 -8.73 22.07 -11.13
C ALA A 238 -8.03 22.56 -12.41
N GLN A 239 -8.81 22.69 -13.47
CA GLN A 239 -8.35 23.17 -14.77
C GLN A 239 -8.27 24.71 -14.76
N ALA A 240 -7.04 25.23 -14.80
CA ALA A 240 -6.76 26.66 -14.84
C ALA A 240 -6.62 27.21 -16.28
N ASP A 241 -6.27 26.35 -17.24
CA ASP A 241 -6.15 26.73 -18.66
C ASP A 241 -6.54 25.54 -19.55
N PRO A 242 -7.82 25.45 -19.97
CA PRO A 242 -8.29 24.34 -20.81
C PRO A 242 -7.58 24.20 -22.15
N SER A 243 -6.97 25.27 -22.67
CA SER A 243 -6.24 25.24 -23.96
C SER A 243 -4.96 24.41 -23.89
N LYS A 244 -4.46 24.16 -22.68
CA LYS A 244 -3.23 23.41 -22.40
C LYS A 244 -3.48 21.96 -21.95
N GLU A 245 -4.74 21.49 -22.00
CA GLU A 245 -5.15 20.14 -21.58
C GLU A 245 -4.60 19.77 -20.18
N ASP A 246 -3.87 18.67 -20.04
CA ASP A 246 -3.27 18.20 -18.79
C ASP A 246 -2.28 19.22 -18.18
N LYS A 247 -1.59 19.99 -19.04
CA LYS A 247 -0.67 21.08 -18.64
C LYS A 247 -1.40 22.33 -18.15
N GLY A 248 -2.72 22.39 -18.23
CA GLY A 248 -3.54 23.43 -17.62
C GLY A 248 -4.01 23.10 -16.19
N ILE A 249 -3.90 21.83 -15.78
CA ILE A 249 -4.34 21.39 -14.46
C ILE A 249 -3.42 21.94 -13.36
N THR A 250 -4.02 22.47 -12.30
CA THR A 250 -3.31 23.10 -11.16
C THR A 250 -3.84 22.50 -9.85
N ALA A 251 -2.97 22.36 -8.85
CA ALA A 251 -3.30 21.85 -7.55
C ALA A 251 -3.50 22.95 -6.52
N PHE A 252 -4.51 22.82 -5.67
CA PHE A 252 -4.87 23.80 -4.63
C PHE A 252 -5.14 23.10 -3.32
N VAL A 253 -4.70 23.72 -2.21
CA VAL A 253 -5.01 23.26 -0.86
C VAL A 253 -6.07 24.16 -0.27
N LEU A 254 -7.23 23.60 0.06
CA LEU A 254 -8.36 24.30 0.66
C LEU A 254 -8.45 23.91 2.14
N GLU A 255 -8.49 24.89 3.02
CA GLU A 255 -8.81 24.71 4.44
C GLU A 255 -10.30 25.02 4.62
N ARG A 256 -11.08 24.05 5.07
CA ARG A 256 -12.55 24.15 5.09
C ARG A 256 -13.07 25.32 5.91
N ASP A 257 -12.36 25.67 6.99
CA ASP A 257 -12.70 26.82 7.85
C ASP A 257 -12.45 28.19 7.18
N ARG A 258 -11.60 28.25 6.15
CA ARG A 258 -11.22 29.48 5.43
C ARG A 258 -11.73 29.54 4.01
N GLN A 259 -11.76 28.42 3.32
CA GLN A 259 -12.29 28.24 1.97
C GLN A 259 -13.40 27.17 2.05
N PRO A 260 -14.60 27.52 2.53
CA PRO A 260 -15.68 26.55 2.72
C PRO A 260 -16.09 25.91 1.40
N TYR A 261 -16.22 24.60 1.40
CA TYR A 261 -16.73 23.80 0.31
C TYR A 261 -17.81 22.84 0.82
N GLY A 262 -18.80 22.57 -0.01
CA GLY A 262 -19.83 21.59 0.29
C GLY A 262 -19.32 20.16 0.21
N SER A 263 -19.95 19.26 0.94
CA SER A 263 -19.70 17.82 0.82
C SER A 263 -20.96 17.00 1.09
N GLN A 264 -21.10 15.88 0.39
CA GLN A 264 -22.20 14.94 0.58
C GLN A 264 -21.64 13.53 0.69
N ALA A 265 -21.85 12.86 1.82
CA ALA A 265 -21.41 11.48 2.04
C ALA A 265 -22.16 10.51 1.10
N LEU A 266 -21.44 9.52 0.60
CA LEU A 266 -21.95 8.42 -0.23
C LEU A 266 -22.15 7.19 0.65
N HIS A 267 -23.37 6.73 0.76
CA HIS A 267 -23.79 5.56 1.52
C HIS A 267 -24.05 4.35 0.62
N GLY A 268 -24.21 3.17 1.22
CA GLY A 268 -24.58 1.94 0.50
C GLY A 268 -23.43 1.37 -0.36
N LYS A 269 -22.18 1.63 -0.01
CA LYS A 269 -21.04 1.02 -0.68
C LYS A 269 -21.00 -0.49 -0.46
N LEU A 270 -20.43 -1.23 -1.42
CA LEU A 270 -20.23 -2.67 -1.31
C LEU A 270 -19.35 -3.00 -0.09
N GLY A 271 -18.21 -2.35 0.04
CA GLY A 271 -17.23 -2.49 1.13
C GLY A 271 -16.67 -1.13 1.54
N LEU A 272 -15.66 -1.14 2.44
CA LEU A 272 -15.13 0.07 3.07
C LEU A 272 -16.24 0.95 3.65
N ARG A 273 -17.25 0.34 4.23
CA ARG A 273 -18.47 1.04 4.63
C ARG A 273 -18.23 2.06 5.73
N SER A 274 -17.29 1.80 6.64
CA SER A 274 -16.93 2.75 7.69
C SER A 274 -15.87 3.79 7.27
N SER A 275 -15.32 3.70 6.05
CA SER A 275 -14.55 4.80 5.46
C SER A 275 -15.49 5.84 4.88
N ASP A 276 -15.26 7.11 5.20
CA ASP A 276 -15.98 8.18 4.54
C ASP A 276 -15.61 8.24 3.05
N SER A 277 -16.61 8.30 2.20
CA SER A 277 -16.48 8.60 0.77
C SER A 277 -17.58 9.60 0.42
N SER A 278 -17.22 10.66 -0.29
CA SER A 278 -18.18 11.75 -0.51
C SER A 278 -17.99 12.43 -1.87
N GLU A 279 -18.96 13.24 -2.24
CA GLU A 279 -18.77 14.32 -3.21
C GLU A 279 -18.22 15.56 -2.50
N LEU A 280 -17.36 16.33 -3.20
CA LEU A 280 -17.02 17.70 -2.85
C LEU A 280 -17.72 18.63 -3.85
N ILE A 281 -18.33 19.69 -3.33
CA ILE A 281 -19.09 20.66 -4.10
C ILE A 281 -18.39 22.00 -3.98
N LEU A 282 -17.85 22.48 -5.11
CA LEU A 282 -17.13 23.73 -5.21
C LEU A 282 -18.01 24.77 -5.94
N GLU A 283 -18.58 25.68 -5.20
CA GLU A 283 -19.47 26.74 -5.73
C GLU A 283 -18.77 28.09 -5.53
N ASP A 284 -17.96 28.47 -6.52
CA ASP A 284 -17.17 29.70 -6.52
C ASP A 284 -16.27 29.87 -5.28
N VAL A 285 -15.62 28.76 -4.88
CA VAL A 285 -14.72 28.76 -3.73
C VAL A 285 -13.49 29.62 -4.01
N ARG A 286 -13.34 30.70 -3.25
CA ARG A 286 -12.20 31.61 -3.40
C ARG A 286 -10.98 31.09 -2.64
N VAL A 287 -9.89 30.84 -3.35
CA VAL A 287 -8.66 30.24 -2.84
C VAL A 287 -7.49 31.21 -3.09
N PRO A 288 -6.77 31.68 -2.06
CA PRO A 288 -5.57 32.51 -2.24
C PRO A 288 -4.50 31.81 -3.10
N ASP A 289 -3.75 32.57 -3.91
CA ASP A 289 -2.65 31.98 -4.71
C ASP A 289 -1.58 31.33 -3.82
N ALA A 290 -1.40 31.81 -2.60
CA ALA A 290 -0.53 31.19 -1.58
C ALA A 290 -0.93 29.75 -1.18
N ASN A 291 -2.15 29.34 -1.47
CA ASN A 291 -2.64 27.97 -1.26
C ASN A 291 -2.50 27.07 -2.52
N ARG A 292 -1.96 27.59 -3.62
CA ARG A 292 -1.60 26.80 -4.80
C ARG A 292 -0.39 25.93 -4.48
N LEU A 293 -0.47 24.65 -4.78
CA LEU A 293 0.62 23.69 -4.58
C LEU A 293 1.40 23.51 -5.88
N GLY A 294 2.69 23.82 -5.86
CA GLY A 294 3.54 23.85 -7.07
C GLY A 294 3.19 25.00 -8.01
N GLU A 295 3.61 24.92 -9.27
CA GLU A 295 3.35 25.94 -10.28
C GLU A 295 2.02 25.72 -11.02
N VAL A 296 1.49 26.80 -11.64
CA VAL A 296 0.31 26.71 -12.52
C VAL A 296 0.61 25.71 -13.64
N GLY A 297 -0.30 24.77 -13.86
CA GLY A 297 -0.14 23.73 -14.87
C GLY A 297 0.65 22.50 -14.43
N GLN A 298 1.17 22.45 -13.21
CA GLN A 298 1.85 21.27 -12.67
C GLN A 298 0.92 20.27 -11.98
N GLY A 299 -0.38 20.55 -11.90
CA GLY A 299 -1.33 19.74 -11.13
C GLY A 299 -1.40 18.30 -11.58
N PHE A 300 -1.37 18.03 -12.88
CA PHE A 300 -1.37 16.63 -13.36
C PHE A 300 -0.13 15.85 -12.92
N LYS A 301 1.06 16.45 -13.03
CA LYS A 301 2.32 15.86 -12.53
C LYS A 301 2.25 15.59 -11.02
N ILE A 302 1.69 16.54 -10.25
CA ILE A 302 1.51 16.42 -8.81
C ILE A 302 0.55 15.27 -8.50
N ALA A 303 -0.59 15.18 -9.20
CA ALA A 303 -1.57 14.11 -9.04
C ALA A 303 -0.97 12.73 -9.32
N MET A 304 -0.22 12.56 -10.42
CA MET A 304 0.43 11.29 -10.75
C MET A 304 1.47 10.88 -9.70
N SER A 305 2.24 11.84 -9.17
CA SER A 305 3.20 11.59 -8.09
C SER A 305 2.50 11.19 -6.77
N ALA A 306 1.37 11.82 -6.44
CA ALA A 306 0.54 11.44 -5.30
C ALA A 306 0.02 10.01 -5.44
N LEU A 307 -0.52 9.68 -6.63
CA LEU A 307 -1.03 8.33 -6.91
C LEU A 307 0.04 7.25 -6.84
N ASP A 308 1.31 7.53 -7.19
CA ASP A 308 2.40 6.56 -7.00
C ASP A 308 2.64 6.26 -5.51
N SER A 309 2.48 7.26 -4.63
CA SER A 309 2.54 7.04 -3.18
C SER A 309 1.30 6.30 -2.67
N GLY A 310 0.13 6.65 -3.16
CA GLY A 310 -1.13 5.99 -2.80
C GLY A 310 -1.19 4.53 -3.26
N ARG A 311 -0.76 4.21 -4.48
CA ARG A 311 -0.66 2.82 -4.99
C ARG A 311 0.21 1.95 -4.10
N TYR A 312 1.31 2.49 -3.59
CA TYR A 312 2.17 1.81 -2.64
C TYR A 312 1.42 1.44 -1.35
N SER A 313 0.73 2.41 -0.77
CA SER A 313 -0.08 2.20 0.44
C SER A 313 -1.26 1.25 0.21
N VAL A 314 -1.92 1.31 -0.96
CA VAL A 314 -2.97 0.35 -1.35
C VAL A 314 -2.41 -1.06 -1.43
N ALA A 315 -1.22 -1.24 -2.01
CA ALA A 315 -0.57 -2.54 -2.11
C ALA A 315 -0.28 -3.13 -0.72
N ALA A 316 0.28 -2.34 0.19
CA ALA A 316 0.55 -2.74 1.57
C ALA A 316 -0.75 -3.12 2.31
N GLY A 317 -1.80 -2.30 2.19
CA GLY A 317 -3.09 -2.60 2.80
C GLY A 317 -3.77 -3.84 2.23
N ALA A 318 -3.59 -4.13 0.93
CA ALA A 318 -4.10 -5.35 0.31
C ALA A 318 -3.40 -6.61 0.85
N VAL A 319 -2.08 -6.55 1.14
CA VAL A 319 -1.37 -7.62 1.86
C VAL A 319 -1.99 -7.86 3.24
N GLY A 320 -2.36 -6.78 3.95
CA GLY A 320 -3.05 -6.88 5.23
C GLY A 320 -4.40 -7.61 5.14
N VAL A 321 -5.22 -7.31 4.11
CA VAL A 321 -6.49 -8.03 3.86
C VAL A 321 -6.25 -9.50 3.59
N ALA A 322 -5.26 -9.84 2.75
CA ALA A 322 -4.91 -11.23 2.45
C ALA A 322 -4.46 -11.97 3.72
N GLN A 323 -3.65 -11.34 4.57
CA GLN A 323 -3.23 -11.89 5.86
C GLN A 323 -4.42 -12.11 6.81
N ALA A 324 -5.37 -11.16 6.88
CA ALA A 324 -6.58 -11.32 7.68
C ALA A 324 -7.42 -12.54 7.23
N CYS A 325 -7.50 -12.75 5.91
CA CYS A 325 -8.16 -13.92 5.33
C CYS A 325 -7.47 -15.23 5.74
N ILE A 326 -6.13 -15.27 5.73
CA ILE A 326 -5.33 -16.42 6.18
C ILE A 326 -5.60 -16.69 7.66
N ASP A 327 -5.47 -15.67 8.52
CA ASP A 327 -5.63 -15.80 9.97
C ASP A 327 -7.01 -16.36 10.34
N ALA A 328 -8.07 -15.81 9.72
CA ALA A 328 -9.44 -16.28 9.92
C ALA A 328 -9.63 -17.72 9.42
N SER A 329 -9.11 -18.03 8.24
CA SER A 329 -9.23 -19.36 7.63
C SER A 329 -8.50 -20.43 8.42
N VAL A 330 -7.28 -20.15 8.90
CA VAL A 330 -6.51 -21.09 9.74
C VAL A 330 -7.23 -21.32 11.06
N THR A 331 -7.69 -20.27 11.72
CA THR A 331 -8.45 -20.38 12.98
C THR A 331 -9.70 -21.24 12.80
N TYR A 332 -10.47 -20.98 11.76
CA TYR A 332 -11.68 -21.74 11.47
C TYR A 332 -11.38 -23.18 11.08
N ALA A 333 -10.44 -23.40 10.16
CA ALA A 333 -10.13 -24.73 9.63
C ALA A 333 -9.53 -25.68 10.67
N THR A 334 -8.83 -25.18 11.67
CA THR A 334 -8.25 -25.99 12.76
C THR A 334 -9.28 -26.35 13.84
N THR A 335 -10.37 -25.57 13.96
CA THR A 335 -11.42 -25.79 14.98
C THR A 335 -12.65 -26.50 14.44
N ARG A 336 -13.10 -26.16 13.22
CA ARG A 336 -14.27 -26.76 12.56
C ARG A 336 -13.99 -28.21 12.17
N LYS A 337 -14.89 -29.13 12.54
CA LYS A 337 -14.75 -30.57 12.22
C LYS A 337 -15.81 -31.03 11.23
N THR A 338 -15.40 -31.86 10.30
CA THR A 338 -16.25 -32.64 9.38
C THR A 338 -15.62 -34.01 9.15
N PHE A 339 -16.43 -35.04 8.92
CA PHE A 339 -15.94 -36.40 8.72
C PHE A 339 -14.95 -36.86 9.80
N GLY A 340 -15.22 -36.51 11.07
CA GLY A 340 -14.45 -36.93 12.23
C GLY A 340 -13.13 -36.22 12.52
N LYS A 341 -12.72 -35.24 11.71
CA LYS A 341 -11.44 -34.47 11.88
C LYS A 341 -11.60 -32.99 11.60
N PRO A 342 -10.66 -32.13 12.03
CA PRO A 342 -10.61 -30.72 11.62
C PRO A 342 -10.60 -30.60 10.09
N ILE A 343 -11.27 -29.58 9.55
CA ILE A 343 -11.33 -29.40 8.09
C ILE A 343 -9.96 -29.10 7.49
N ALA A 344 -9.01 -28.54 8.24
CA ALA A 344 -7.61 -28.41 7.86
C ALA A 344 -6.94 -29.77 7.52
N GLY A 345 -7.49 -30.90 7.98
CA GLY A 345 -7.02 -32.23 7.62
C GLY A 345 -7.53 -32.76 6.27
N HIS A 346 -8.27 -31.97 5.50
CA HIS A 346 -8.72 -32.29 4.14
C HIS A 346 -7.83 -31.58 3.12
N GLN A 347 -7.27 -32.33 2.18
CA GLN A 347 -6.25 -31.86 1.23
C GLN A 347 -6.68 -30.61 0.45
N LEU A 348 -7.93 -30.57 -0.06
CA LEU A 348 -8.44 -29.42 -0.81
C LEU A 348 -8.60 -28.14 0.03
N VAL A 349 -8.84 -28.27 1.34
CA VAL A 349 -8.85 -27.12 2.25
C VAL A 349 -7.43 -26.60 2.51
N THR A 350 -6.49 -27.53 2.69
CA THR A 350 -5.06 -27.17 2.88
C THR A 350 -4.48 -26.52 1.63
N GLU A 351 -4.86 -26.96 0.44
CA GLU A 351 -4.49 -26.37 -0.85
C GLU A 351 -4.89 -24.87 -0.90
N LEU A 352 -6.16 -24.56 -0.61
CA LEU A 352 -6.64 -23.17 -0.58
C LEU A 352 -5.84 -22.30 0.39
N ILE A 353 -5.51 -22.80 1.58
CA ILE A 353 -4.70 -22.07 2.57
C ILE A 353 -3.26 -21.90 2.05
N ALA A 354 -2.66 -22.91 1.43
CA ALA A 354 -1.32 -22.83 0.88
C ALA A 354 -1.21 -21.77 -0.23
N ASP A 355 -2.18 -21.72 -1.15
CA ASP A 355 -2.25 -20.71 -2.19
C ASP A 355 -2.33 -19.29 -1.61
N MET A 356 -3.20 -19.10 -0.61
CA MET A 356 -3.30 -17.81 0.09
C MET A 356 -1.97 -17.39 0.70
N VAL A 357 -1.24 -18.30 1.35
CA VAL A 357 0.06 -18.02 1.98
C VAL A 357 1.09 -17.64 0.93
N VAL A 358 1.25 -18.45 -0.12
CA VAL A 358 2.25 -18.21 -1.19
C VAL A 358 2.02 -16.87 -1.88
N GLU A 359 0.78 -16.57 -2.25
CA GLU A 359 0.44 -15.32 -2.92
C GLU A 359 0.63 -14.10 -2.01
N THR A 360 0.30 -14.22 -0.72
CA THR A 360 0.48 -13.13 0.25
C THR A 360 1.95 -12.83 0.50
N GLU A 361 2.80 -13.85 0.64
CA GLU A 361 4.25 -13.66 0.80
C GLU A 361 4.87 -13.03 -0.46
N ALA A 362 4.48 -13.49 -1.65
CA ALA A 362 4.94 -12.87 -2.90
C ALA A 362 4.52 -11.40 -2.98
N ALA A 363 3.27 -11.08 -2.62
CA ALA A 363 2.77 -9.70 -2.59
C ALA A 363 3.56 -8.82 -1.61
N ARG A 364 3.83 -9.33 -0.40
CA ARG A 364 4.59 -8.64 0.65
C ARG A 364 6.00 -8.28 0.19
N LEU A 365 6.71 -9.23 -0.41
CA LEU A 365 8.06 -9.00 -0.96
C LEU A 365 8.07 -7.97 -2.08
N LEU A 366 7.04 -7.93 -2.94
CA LEU A 366 6.91 -6.91 -3.98
C LEU A 366 6.68 -5.52 -3.38
N VAL A 367 5.90 -5.41 -2.30
CA VAL A 367 5.68 -4.16 -1.55
C VAL A 367 7.00 -3.70 -0.91
N TRP A 368 7.70 -4.57 -0.21
CA TRP A 368 8.97 -4.21 0.43
C TRP A 368 10.02 -3.75 -0.59
N ARG A 369 10.12 -4.43 -1.74
CA ARG A 369 10.99 -4.00 -2.84
C ARG A 369 10.65 -2.59 -3.33
N ALA A 370 9.37 -2.26 -3.48
CA ALA A 370 8.95 -0.93 -3.89
C ALA A 370 9.28 0.12 -2.81
N GLY A 371 9.14 -0.23 -1.52
CA GLY A 371 9.52 0.59 -0.36
C GLY A 371 11.02 0.87 -0.32
N ASP A 372 11.85 -0.15 -0.40
CA ASP A 372 13.31 -0.02 -0.44
C ASP A 372 13.81 0.91 -1.57
N LEU A 373 13.19 0.83 -2.74
CA LEU A 373 13.51 1.74 -3.83
C LEU A 373 13.12 3.20 -3.53
N LYS A 374 11.98 3.40 -2.84
CA LYS A 374 11.55 4.74 -2.40
C LYS A 374 12.51 5.30 -1.35
N ASP A 375 12.94 4.51 -0.38
CA ASP A 375 13.91 4.90 0.65
C ASP A 375 15.26 5.30 0.05
N LYS A 376 15.67 4.61 -1.00
CA LYS A 376 16.88 4.92 -1.78
C LYS A 376 16.72 6.10 -2.76
N GLY A 377 15.56 6.76 -2.79
CA GLY A 377 15.27 7.86 -3.72
C GLY A 377 15.28 7.44 -5.20
N ARG A 378 15.12 6.15 -5.50
CA ARG A 378 15.16 5.60 -6.86
C ARG A 378 13.79 5.65 -7.52
N PRO A 379 13.72 5.80 -8.87
CA PRO A 379 12.47 5.62 -9.61
C PRO A 379 11.81 4.28 -9.29
N ASN A 380 10.52 4.28 -8.94
CA ASN A 380 9.82 3.09 -8.45
C ASN A 380 8.38 2.94 -8.98
N THR A 381 7.94 3.78 -9.91
CA THR A 381 6.57 3.72 -10.47
C THR A 381 6.22 2.35 -11.03
N ARG A 382 7.18 1.67 -11.73
CA ARG A 382 6.98 0.31 -12.26
C ARG A 382 6.78 -0.69 -11.13
N GLU A 383 7.67 -0.69 -10.15
CA GLU A 383 7.65 -1.64 -9.02
C GLU A 383 6.42 -1.43 -8.14
N THR A 384 6.03 -0.18 -7.91
CA THR A 384 4.80 0.18 -7.19
C THR A 384 3.56 -0.30 -7.95
N SER A 385 3.53 -0.15 -9.29
CA SER A 385 2.43 -0.66 -10.11
C SER A 385 2.36 -2.19 -10.10
N ILE A 386 3.50 -2.88 -10.14
CA ILE A 386 3.58 -4.34 -10.01
C ILE A 386 3.06 -4.79 -8.63
N ALA A 387 3.54 -4.16 -7.56
CA ALA A 387 3.11 -4.47 -6.20
C ALA A 387 1.60 -4.26 -6.02
N LYS A 388 1.06 -3.12 -6.49
CA LYS A 388 -0.36 -2.81 -6.41
C LYS A 388 -1.22 -3.79 -7.20
N LEU A 389 -0.82 -4.11 -8.42
CA LEU A 389 -1.53 -5.08 -9.25
C LEU A 389 -1.56 -6.45 -8.56
N TYR A 390 -0.39 -6.97 -8.20
CA TYR A 390 -0.29 -8.31 -7.64
C TYR A 390 -0.99 -8.43 -6.29
N ALA A 391 -0.74 -7.51 -5.35
CA ALA A 391 -1.33 -7.54 -4.01
C ALA A 391 -2.87 -7.41 -4.05
N SER A 392 -3.43 -6.54 -4.90
CA SER A 392 -4.88 -6.39 -5.01
C SER A 392 -5.58 -7.63 -5.59
N GLU A 393 -4.94 -8.32 -6.55
CA GLU A 393 -5.45 -9.56 -7.12
C GLU A 393 -5.31 -10.73 -6.10
N ALA A 394 -4.18 -10.84 -5.41
CA ALA A 394 -3.95 -11.83 -4.36
C ALA A 394 -4.95 -11.66 -3.20
N ALA A 395 -5.18 -10.43 -2.73
CA ALA A 395 -6.14 -10.15 -1.67
C ALA A 395 -7.57 -10.57 -2.05
N GLN A 396 -7.98 -10.34 -3.30
CA GLN A 396 -9.30 -10.77 -3.76
C GLN A 396 -9.42 -12.30 -3.81
N ARG A 397 -8.39 -13.01 -4.30
CA ARG A 397 -8.40 -14.48 -4.30
C ARG A 397 -8.37 -15.04 -2.87
N ALA A 398 -7.54 -14.46 -2.00
CA ALA A 398 -7.50 -14.87 -0.59
C ALA A 398 -8.86 -14.68 0.11
N ALA A 399 -9.56 -13.59 -0.18
CA ALA A 399 -10.88 -13.34 0.38
C ALA A 399 -11.94 -14.32 -0.16
N ASP A 400 -11.86 -14.67 -1.43
CA ASP A 400 -12.74 -15.67 -2.05
C ASP A 400 -12.50 -17.06 -1.44
N ASN A 401 -11.23 -17.46 -1.31
CA ASN A 401 -10.84 -18.73 -0.65
C ASN A 401 -11.27 -18.75 0.82
N ALA A 402 -11.19 -17.63 1.53
CA ALA A 402 -11.60 -17.54 2.93
C ALA A 402 -13.11 -17.81 3.09
N ILE A 403 -13.96 -17.22 2.23
CA ILE A 403 -15.39 -17.52 2.20
C ILE A 403 -15.61 -19.02 1.92
N GLN A 404 -14.92 -19.59 0.93
CA GLN A 404 -15.05 -20.98 0.56
C GLN A 404 -14.68 -21.91 1.72
N ILE A 405 -13.60 -21.63 2.46
CA ILE A 405 -13.16 -22.40 3.64
C ILE A 405 -14.20 -22.37 4.76
N HIS A 406 -14.86 -21.20 4.97
CA HIS A 406 -15.90 -21.06 5.99
C HIS A 406 -17.24 -21.68 5.54
N GLY A 407 -17.43 -21.94 4.24
CA GLY A 407 -18.68 -22.47 3.70
C GLY A 407 -19.86 -21.53 3.96
N GLY A 408 -21.01 -22.06 4.36
CA GLY A 408 -22.20 -21.24 4.66
C GLY A 408 -21.99 -20.14 5.70
N TYR A 409 -21.10 -20.36 6.68
CA TYR A 409 -20.73 -19.36 7.68
C TYR A 409 -19.91 -18.20 7.07
N GLY A 410 -19.19 -18.43 5.98
CA GLY A 410 -18.48 -17.38 5.26
C GLY A 410 -19.41 -16.41 4.52
N PHE A 411 -20.68 -16.74 4.35
CA PHE A 411 -21.70 -15.92 3.70
C PHE A 411 -22.51 -15.07 4.68
N SER A 412 -22.14 -15.11 5.96
CA SER A 412 -22.80 -14.39 7.06
C SER A 412 -21.78 -13.50 7.75
N ASP A 413 -22.24 -12.37 8.28
CA ASP A 413 -21.41 -11.43 9.02
C ASP A 413 -21.05 -11.88 10.46
N GLU A 414 -21.43 -13.11 10.84
CA GLU A 414 -20.94 -13.75 12.08
C GLU A 414 -19.40 -13.93 12.03
N PHE A 415 -18.85 -14.18 10.84
CA PHE A 415 -17.42 -14.26 10.58
C PHE A 415 -16.97 -13.08 9.74
N PRO A 416 -15.72 -12.61 9.90
CA PRO A 416 -15.28 -11.38 9.25
C PRO A 416 -14.99 -11.53 7.75
N VAL A 417 -14.98 -12.75 7.22
CA VAL A 417 -14.50 -13.05 5.86
C VAL A 417 -15.38 -12.47 4.76
N GLU A 418 -16.70 -12.33 4.99
CA GLU A 418 -17.60 -11.67 4.05
C GLU A 418 -17.26 -10.17 3.92
N ARG A 419 -16.91 -9.50 5.04
CA ARG A 419 -16.45 -8.11 5.02
C ARG A 419 -15.11 -7.99 4.30
N TYR A 420 -14.16 -8.89 4.55
CA TYR A 420 -12.87 -8.90 3.85
C TYR A 420 -13.06 -9.05 2.33
N TRP A 421 -13.99 -9.87 1.90
CA TRP A 421 -14.32 -10.03 0.48
C TRP A 421 -14.88 -8.75 -0.14
N ARG A 422 -15.82 -8.08 0.54
CA ARG A 422 -16.40 -6.81 0.10
C ARG A 422 -15.33 -5.71 0.03
N ASP A 423 -14.48 -5.64 1.04
CA ASP A 423 -13.40 -4.65 1.16
C ASP A 423 -12.27 -4.90 0.15
N ALA A 424 -11.91 -6.15 -0.11
CA ALA A 424 -10.87 -6.50 -1.08
C ALA A 424 -11.21 -5.99 -2.49
N ARG A 425 -12.51 -5.99 -2.85
CA ARG A 425 -12.95 -5.69 -4.22
C ARG A 425 -12.53 -4.31 -4.71
N VAL A 426 -12.53 -3.30 -3.87
CA VAL A 426 -12.20 -1.93 -4.27
C VAL A 426 -10.72 -1.73 -4.55
N ASN A 427 -9.83 -2.55 -3.97
CA ASN A 427 -8.38 -2.46 -4.22
C ASN A 427 -8.02 -2.61 -5.71
N ARG A 428 -8.89 -3.23 -6.50
CA ARG A 428 -8.75 -3.41 -7.95
C ARG A 428 -9.30 -2.22 -8.76
N LEU A 429 -9.97 -1.26 -8.12
CA LEU A 429 -10.70 -0.15 -8.77
C LEU A 429 -10.02 1.21 -8.57
N TYR A 430 -9.72 1.58 -7.34
CA TYR A 430 -9.21 2.92 -7.03
C TYR A 430 -7.70 3.04 -7.23
N GLU A 431 -7.22 4.28 -7.26
CA GLU A 431 -5.80 4.66 -7.48
C GLU A 431 -5.18 4.02 -8.74
N GLY A 432 -6.00 3.95 -9.78
CA GLY A 432 -5.69 3.26 -11.03
C GLY A 432 -6.15 1.79 -10.99
N THR A 433 -7.12 1.48 -11.84
CA THR A 433 -7.68 0.12 -11.95
C THR A 433 -6.61 -0.92 -12.27
N THR A 434 -6.94 -2.22 -12.09
CA THR A 434 -6.12 -3.35 -12.57
C THR A 434 -5.65 -3.13 -14.02
N GLN A 435 -6.54 -2.62 -14.90
CA GLN A 435 -6.21 -2.35 -16.30
C GLN A 435 -5.18 -1.24 -16.43
N ILE A 436 -5.34 -0.13 -15.70
CA ILE A 436 -4.36 0.98 -15.70
C ILE A 436 -2.99 0.51 -15.20
N GLN A 437 -2.93 -0.32 -14.13
CA GLN A 437 -1.65 -0.87 -13.68
C GLN A 437 -0.98 -1.72 -14.78
N LYS A 438 -1.76 -2.56 -15.50
CA LYS A 438 -1.25 -3.36 -16.61
C LYS A 438 -0.71 -2.49 -17.75
N LEU A 439 -1.39 -1.40 -18.10
CA LEU A 439 -0.92 -0.45 -19.12
C LEU A 439 0.38 0.23 -18.70
N ILE A 440 0.49 0.69 -17.45
CA ILE A 440 1.73 1.28 -16.92
C ILE A 440 2.88 0.26 -17.00
N ILE A 441 2.67 -0.96 -16.52
CA ILE A 441 3.68 -2.03 -16.54
C ILE A 441 4.07 -2.36 -17.98
N GLY A 442 3.08 -2.48 -18.89
CA GLY A 442 3.29 -2.74 -20.31
C GLY A 442 4.13 -1.67 -20.98
N ARG A 443 3.87 -0.38 -20.68
CA ARG A 443 4.69 0.74 -21.19
C ARG A 443 6.15 0.62 -20.75
N PHE A 444 6.42 0.29 -19.48
CA PHE A 444 7.79 0.07 -19.01
C PHE A 444 8.47 -1.13 -19.66
N ALA A 445 7.72 -2.16 -20.03
CA ALA A 445 8.26 -3.36 -20.66
C ALA A 445 8.53 -3.16 -22.17
N THR A 446 7.67 -2.44 -22.87
CA THR A 446 7.70 -2.29 -24.34
C THR A 446 8.29 -0.97 -24.82
N GLY A 447 8.33 0.05 -23.96
CA GLY A 447 8.64 1.43 -24.32
C GLY A 447 7.50 2.16 -25.07
N ILE A 448 6.35 1.49 -25.27
CA ILE A 448 5.20 2.05 -26.02
C ILE A 448 4.08 2.39 -25.03
N ASP A 449 3.56 3.62 -25.11
CA ASP A 449 2.40 4.04 -24.33
C ASP A 449 1.12 3.57 -25.02
N ALA A 450 0.33 2.76 -24.31
CA ALA A 450 -0.96 2.25 -24.78
C ALA A 450 -2.15 2.95 -24.07
N ILE A 451 -1.90 4.01 -23.31
CA ILE A 451 -2.94 4.81 -22.66
C ILE A 451 -3.50 5.87 -23.63
N GLY A 452 -2.71 6.27 -24.63
CA GLY A 452 -3.09 7.26 -25.65
C GLY A 452 -2.27 8.53 -25.53
#